data_b58779c057b39d0149e942d7c83040a7
#
_entry.id   b58779c057b39d0149e942d7c83040a7
#
_cell.length_a   1.000
_cell.length_b   1.000
_cell.length_c   1.000
_cell.angle_alpha   90.00
_cell.angle_beta   90.00
_cell.angle_gamma   90.00
#
_symmetry.space_group_name_H-M   'P 1'
#
loop_
_entity.id
_entity.type
_entity.pdbx_description
1 polymer ?
#
loop_
_entity_poly.entity_id
_entity_poly.type
_entity_poly.pdbx_seq_one_letter_code
_entity_poly.pdbx_strand_id
1 'polypeptide(L)'
;MQARFGVEIDNSHHKHSVFQLGQTMVENHYSFLNVHAHRSTAEIEAILQGQLDEVEPSGIVNVSLPSARFNSLYLLRHSGEHFASVDISLRIVLDWAFYVRRHPVDWPWLLAQLDRVGMRPYLAVLNAICVRYLGFEASVFPDLPVDEALVDRSIQDILAPEVEPEEHKNRMREVAFRFRRWYANRWKHDMVYRERAAVSLCTQLWSHVLKPSL
;
A
#
# COMPACT_ATOMS: atom_id res chain seq x y z
N MET A 1 19.17 22.16 -3.26
CA MET A 1 19.51 21.05 -4.18
C MET A 1 19.83 21.56 -5.58
N GLN A 2 18.88 22.14 -6.32
CA GLN A 2 19.12 22.66 -7.69
C GLN A 2 20.35 23.56 -7.78
N ALA A 3 20.40 24.63 -6.95
CA ALA A 3 21.52 25.57 -6.96
C ALA A 3 22.88 24.99 -6.55
N ARG A 4 22.90 23.94 -5.70
CA ARG A 4 24.14 23.36 -5.16
C ARG A 4 24.70 22.23 -6.02
N PHE A 5 23.83 21.45 -6.66
CA PHE A 5 24.22 20.23 -7.41
C PHE A 5 23.90 20.32 -8.90
N GLY A 6 23.27 21.41 -9.37
CA GLY A 6 22.91 21.59 -10.77
C GLY A 6 21.89 20.56 -11.29
N VAL A 7 21.10 19.97 -10.41
CA VAL A 7 20.12 18.94 -10.76
C VAL A 7 18.78 19.57 -11.11
N GLU A 8 18.14 19.09 -12.16
CA GLU A 8 16.75 19.42 -12.49
C GLU A 8 15.81 18.58 -11.63
N ILE A 9 14.79 19.22 -11.02
CA ILE A 9 13.82 18.56 -10.15
C ILE A 9 12.48 18.56 -10.85
N ASP A 10 11.96 17.37 -11.15
CA ASP A 10 10.60 17.18 -11.65
C ASP A 10 9.63 17.10 -10.46
N ASN A 11 8.70 18.07 -10.40
CA ASN A 11 7.64 18.16 -9.40
C ASN A 11 6.25 17.89 -10.01
N SER A 12 6.17 17.28 -11.17
CA SER A 12 4.90 16.97 -11.84
C SER A 12 4.09 15.89 -11.12
N HIS A 13 4.74 15.05 -10.30
CA HIS A 13 4.10 14.03 -9.51
C HIS A 13 3.45 14.60 -8.24
N HIS A 14 2.24 14.15 -7.92
CA HIS A 14 1.47 14.64 -6.77
C HIS A 14 1.92 14.08 -5.41
N LYS A 15 2.83 13.12 -5.37
CA LYS A 15 3.33 12.48 -4.13
C LYS A 15 4.79 12.74 -3.85
N HIS A 16 5.61 12.96 -4.88
CA HIS A 16 7.05 13.05 -4.76
C HIS A 16 7.64 13.94 -5.83
N SER A 17 8.83 14.44 -5.59
CA SER A 17 9.68 15.04 -6.61
C SER A 17 10.76 14.04 -7.03
N VAL A 18 11.12 14.08 -8.31
CA VAL A 18 12.13 13.18 -8.90
C VAL A 18 13.31 14.00 -9.41
N PHE A 19 14.51 13.54 -9.15
CA PHE A 19 15.73 14.12 -9.74
C PHE A 19 16.82 13.07 -9.90
N GLN A 20 17.76 13.36 -10.82
CA GLN A 20 18.92 12.50 -11.05
C GLN A 20 20.14 13.04 -10.30
N LEU A 21 20.77 12.21 -9.47
CA LEU A 21 22.03 12.51 -8.79
C LEU A 21 23.12 11.54 -9.30
N GLY A 22 23.95 11.99 -10.23
CA GLY A 22 24.88 11.11 -10.95
C GLY A 22 24.11 10.05 -11.74
N GLN A 23 24.33 8.76 -11.41
CA GLN A 23 23.62 7.64 -12.04
C GLN A 23 22.40 7.16 -11.22
N THR A 24 22.11 7.80 -10.09
CA THR A 24 21.04 7.38 -9.18
C THR A 24 19.83 8.29 -9.33
N MET A 25 18.68 7.70 -9.66
CA MET A 25 17.39 8.37 -9.57
C MET A 25 16.97 8.46 -8.10
N VAL A 26 16.58 9.64 -7.67
CA VAL A 26 16.11 9.92 -6.32
C VAL A 26 14.66 10.39 -6.37
N GLU A 27 13.81 9.72 -5.64
CA GLU A 27 12.43 10.12 -5.39
C GLU A 27 12.31 10.67 -3.97
N ASN A 28 11.95 11.95 -3.86
CA ASN A 28 11.75 12.59 -2.56
C ASN A 28 10.25 12.72 -2.28
N HIS A 29 9.73 11.80 -1.46
CA HIS A 29 8.33 11.74 -1.10
C HIS A 29 7.96 12.79 -0.06
N TYR A 30 6.91 13.58 -0.34
CA TYR A 30 6.24 14.49 0.59
C TYR A 30 4.82 14.02 0.95
N SER A 31 4.31 13.02 0.22
CA SER A 31 3.12 12.25 0.57
C SER A 31 3.40 10.77 0.30
N PHE A 32 3.01 9.91 1.22
CA PHE A 32 3.25 8.46 1.12
C PHE A 32 2.16 7.75 0.34
N LEU A 33 0.93 8.28 0.39
CA LEU A 33 -0.26 7.64 -0.13
C LEU A 33 -1.05 8.54 -1.08
N ASN A 34 -1.89 7.95 -1.94
CA ASN A 34 -2.80 8.71 -2.78
C ASN A 34 -4.08 9.09 -2.00
N VAL A 35 -4.02 10.22 -1.29
CA VAL A 35 -5.11 10.70 -0.44
C VAL A 35 -6.40 11.09 -1.20
N HIS A 36 -6.33 11.19 -2.51
CA HIS A 36 -7.48 11.59 -3.34
C HIS A 36 -8.35 10.41 -3.76
N ALA A 37 -7.86 9.17 -3.62
CA ALA A 37 -8.57 7.97 -4.04
C ALA A 37 -9.61 7.48 -3.02
N HIS A 38 -9.28 7.56 -1.72
CA HIS A 38 -10.11 7.02 -0.63
C HIS A 38 -10.01 7.90 0.61
N ARG A 39 -11.11 8.02 1.37
CA ARG A 39 -11.13 8.82 2.61
C ARG A 39 -10.25 8.22 3.70
N SER A 40 -10.28 6.88 3.86
CA SER A 40 -9.43 6.16 4.82
C SER A 40 -7.94 6.33 4.53
N THR A 41 -7.55 6.60 3.27
CA THR A 41 -6.17 6.90 2.91
C THR A 41 -5.68 8.20 3.54
N ALA A 42 -6.52 9.23 3.59
CA ALA A 42 -6.15 10.51 4.23
C ALA A 42 -5.94 10.34 5.75
N GLU A 43 -6.70 9.47 6.41
CA GLU A 43 -6.51 9.14 7.83
C GLU A 43 -5.14 8.47 8.06
N ILE A 44 -4.78 7.47 7.24
CA ILE A 44 -3.47 6.80 7.34
C ILE A 44 -2.32 7.76 7.00
N GLU A 45 -2.47 8.58 5.96
CA GLU A 45 -1.44 9.58 5.61
C GLU A 45 -1.16 10.52 6.78
N ALA A 46 -2.22 11.02 7.46
CA ALA A 46 -2.05 11.88 8.62
C ALA A 46 -1.32 11.16 9.80
N ILE A 47 -1.58 9.87 10.00
CA ILE A 47 -0.89 9.07 11.01
C ILE A 47 0.58 8.90 10.63
N LEU A 48 0.88 8.55 9.37
CA LEU A 48 2.26 8.39 8.89
C LEU A 48 3.05 9.70 8.98
N GLN A 49 2.46 10.82 8.60
CA GLN A 49 3.08 12.14 8.74
C GLN A 49 3.38 12.47 10.22
N GLY A 50 2.48 12.13 11.13
CA GLY A 50 2.68 12.31 12.58
C GLY A 50 3.76 11.40 13.19
N GLN A 51 4.20 10.35 12.48
CA GLN A 51 5.28 9.45 12.93
C GLN A 51 6.68 9.84 12.38
N LEU A 52 6.78 10.89 11.55
CA LEU A 52 8.06 11.27 10.95
C LEU A 52 9.08 11.83 11.94
N ASP A 53 8.63 12.35 13.08
CA ASP A 53 9.50 12.83 14.14
C ASP A 53 10.09 11.68 15.00
N GLU A 54 9.48 10.49 14.92
CA GLU A 54 9.93 9.27 15.57
C GLU A 54 10.92 8.51 14.67
N VAL A 55 12.21 8.80 14.80
CA VAL A 55 13.23 8.19 13.94
C VAL A 55 14.19 7.29 14.73
N GLU A 56 14.73 6.28 14.05
CA GLU A 56 15.74 5.36 14.57
C GLU A 56 17.10 5.60 13.89
N PRO A 57 18.21 5.38 14.60
CA PRO A 57 19.54 5.47 13.99
C PRO A 57 19.73 4.42 12.90
N SER A 58 20.20 4.82 11.72
CA SER A 58 20.53 3.87 10.64
C SER A 58 21.91 3.23 10.75
N GLY A 59 22.76 3.72 11.65
CA GLY A 59 24.20 3.42 11.69
C GLY A 59 25.03 4.21 10.66
N ILE A 60 24.40 4.99 9.79
CA ILE A 60 25.05 5.85 8.80
C ILE A 60 24.93 7.30 9.28
N VAL A 61 26.03 8.06 9.20
CA VAL A 61 26.06 9.46 9.63
C VAL A 61 25.06 10.30 8.86
N ASN A 62 24.24 11.06 9.56
CA ASN A 62 23.18 11.92 9.00
C ASN A 62 22.05 11.18 8.26
N VAL A 63 21.90 9.89 8.50
CA VAL A 63 20.77 9.09 7.99
C VAL A 63 19.99 8.52 9.14
N SER A 64 18.68 8.74 9.17
CA SER A 64 17.76 8.14 10.13
C SER A 64 16.79 7.23 9.40
N LEU A 65 16.31 6.21 10.10
CA LEU A 65 15.26 5.31 9.61
C LEU A 65 13.92 5.71 10.25
N PRO A 66 12.81 5.51 9.56
CA PRO A 66 11.49 5.65 10.15
C PRO A 66 11.29 4.66 11.30
N SER A 67 10.43 5.02 12.27
CA SER A 67 10.11 4.16 13.40
C SER A 67 9.46 2.83 12.98
N ALA A 68 9.49 1.83 13.87
CA ALA A 68 8.80 0.56 13.65
C ALA A 68 7.28 0.73 13.46
N ARG A 69 6.66 1.72 14.11
CA ARG A 69 5.24 2.08 13.90
C ARG A 69 4.99 2.60 12.50
N PHE A 70 5.82 3.54 12.02
CA PHE A 70 5.73 4.04 10.66
C PHE A 70 5.85 2.89 9.65
N ASN A 71 6.94 2.11 9.74
CA ASN A 71 7.24 1.07 8.77
C ASN A 71 6.17 -0.01 8.71
N SER A 72 5.67 -0.49 9.86
CA SER A 72 4.63 -1.52 9.90
C SER A 72 3.32 -1.04 9.26
N LEU A 73 2.89 0.18 9.55
CA LEU A 73 1.67 0.74 8.97
C LEU A 73 1.82 1.03 7.48
N TYR A 74 2.99 1.60 7.08
CA TYR A 74 3.29 1.91 5.68
C TYR A 74 3.33 0.67 4.80
N LEU A 75 4.06 -0.38 5.22
CA LEU A 75 4.17 -1.63 4.47
C LEU A 75 2.80 -2.27 4.24
N LEU A 76 1.97 -2.34 5.28
CA LEU A 76 0.62 -2.88 5.15
C LEU A 76 -0.26 -2.03 4.24
N ARG A 77 -0.23 -0.71 4.42
CA ARG A 77 -1.07 0.17 3.60
C ARG A 77 -0.65 0.14 2.14
N HIS A 78 0.65 0.24 1.88
CA HIS A 78 1.19 0.23 0.52
C HIS A 78 0.88 -1.10 -0.19
N SER A 79 1.13 -2.23 0.47
CA SER A 79 0.78 -3.55 -0.09
C SER A 79 -0.72 -3.73 -0.30
N GLY A 80 -1.55 -3.25 0.64
CA GLY A 80 -3.00 -3.30 0.52
C GLY A 80 -3.55 -2.45 -0.64
N GLU A 81 -3.01 -1.26 -0.89
CA GLU A 81 -3.37 -0.43 -2.05
C GLU A 81 -3.08 -1.15 -3.38
N HIS A 82 -1.90 -1.76 -3.49
CA HIS A 82 -1.56 -2.56 -4.67
C HIS A 82 -2.48 -3.76 -4.81
N PHE A 83 -2.69 -4.53 -3.74
CA PHE A 83 -3.59 -5.68 -3.73
C PHE A 83 -5.01 -5.33 -4.19
N ALA A 84 -5.56 -4.23 -3.71
CA ALA A 84 -6.92 -3.80 -4.04
C ALA A 84 -7.05 -3.21 -5.46
N SER A 85 -6.01 -2.60 -6.00
CA SER A 85 -6.06 -1.88 -7.29
C SER A 85 -5.61 -2.73 -8.48
N VAL A 86 -4.55 -3.49 -8.29
CA VAL A 86 -3.91 -4.28 -9.37
C VAL A 86 -3.75 -5.72 -8.90
N ASP A 87 -2.61 -6.02 -8.37
CA ASP A 87 -2.17 -7.28 -7.78
C ASP A 87 -0.92 -7.04 -6.94
N ILE A 88 -0.55 -8.03 -6.13
CA ILE A 88 0.74 -8.06 -5.44
C ILE A 88 1.49 -9.34 -5.79
N SER A 89 2.80 -9.24 -5.85
CA SER A 89 3.65 -10.42 -5.98
C SER A 89 3.91 -11.08 -4.62
N LEU A 90 4.29 -12.35 -4.65
CA LEU A 90 4.70 -13.09 -3.46
C LEU A 90 5.86 -12.41 -2.72
N ARG A 91 6.69 -11.62 -3.43
CA ARG A 91 7.76 -10.82 -2.85
C ARG A 91 7.21 -9.83 -1.81
N ILE A 92 6.10 -9.13 -2.12
CA ILE A 92 5.50 -8.16 -1.19
C ILE A 92 5.01 -8.86 0.10
N VAL A 93 4.46 -10.08 -0.04
CA VAL A 93 4.07 -10.90 1.11
C VAL A 93 5.30 -11.28 1.96
N LEU A 94 6.39 -11.67 1.30
CA LEU A 94 7.66 -11.98 1.97
C LEU A 94 8.29 -10.77 2.63
N ASP A 95 8.23 -9.58 2.02
CA ASP A 95 8.74 -8.34 2.60
C ASP A 95 8.04 -8.07 3.95
N TRP A 96 6.71 -8.24 4.02
CA TRP A 96 5.96 -8.14 5.27
C TRP A 96 6.40 -9.20 6.30
N ALA A 97 6.45 -10.46 5.90
CA ALA A 97 6.78 -11.58 6.79
C ALA A 97 8.19 -11.44 7.39
N PHE A 98 9.18 -11.09 6.57
CA PHE A 98 10.55 -10.84 7.03
C PHE A 98 10.66 -9.60 7.90
N TYR A 99 9.88 -8.55 7.62
CA TYR A 99 9.82 -7.37 8.46
C TYR A 99 9.35 -7.75 9.88
N VAL A 100 8.19 -8.41 9.99
CA VAL A 100 7.63 -8.83 11.29
C VAL A 100 8.59 -9.76 12.06
N ARG A 101 9.26 -10.67 11.36
CA ARG A 101 10.25 -11.58 12.00
C ARG A 101 11.46 -10.86 12.56
N ARG A 102 11.86 -9.72 11.98
CA ARG A 102 13.13 -9.02 12.31
C ARG A 102 12.94 -7.80 13.19
N HIS A 103 11.76 -7.23 13.22
CA HIS A 103 11.47 -5.98 13.92
C HIS A 103 10.35 -6.16 14.93
N PRO A 104 10.45 -5.54 16.11
CA PRO A 104 9.36 -5.54 17.07
C PRO A 104 8.20 -4.70 16.51
N VAL A 105 7.03 -5.32 16.33
CA VAL A 105 5.82 -4.63 15.90
C VAL A 105 4.96 -4.32 17.12
N ASP A 106 4.56 -3.06 17.27
CA ASP A 106 3.59 -2.64 18.28
C ASP A 106 2.18 -3.06 17.84
N TRP A 107 1.85 -4.35 18.07
CA TRP A 107 0.57 -4.93 17.63
C TRP A 107 -0.67 -4.20 18.19
N PRO A 108 -0.74 -3.83 19.49
CA PRO A 108 -1.89 -3.08 19.99
C PRO A 108 -2.11 -1.77 19.25
N TRP A 109 -1.05 -1.01 19.03
CA TRP A 109 -1.13 0.25 18.29
C TRP A 109 -1.52 0.02 16.83
N LEU A 110 -0.86 -0.90 16.14
CA LEU A 110 -1.09 -1.17 14.72
C LEU A 110 -2.51 -1.63 14.47
N LEU A 111 -3.01 -2.59 15.28
CA LEU A 111 -4.39 -3.09 15.18
C LEU A 111 -5.42 -1.99 15.38
N ALA A 112 -5.18 -1.07 16.35
CA ALA A 112 -6.05 0.07 16.56
C ALA A 112 -6.11 0.99 15.32
N GLN A 113 -4.98 1.22 14.62
CA GLN A 113 -5.00 2.01 13.38
C GLN A 113 -5.74 1.28 12.25
N LEU A 114 -5.50 -0.01 12.08
CA LEU A 114 -6.15 -0.81 11.05
C LEU A 114 -7.67 -0.93 11.23
N ASP A 115 -8.15 -0.97 12.48
CA ASP A 115 -9.59 -0.95 12.79
C ASP A 115 -10.27 0.35 12.34
N ARG A 116 -9.59 1.48 12.53
CA ARG A 116 -10.11 2.79 12.12
C ARG A 116 -10.39 2.86 10.62
N VAL A 117 -9.60 2.16 9.82
CA VAL A 117 -9.67 2.22 8.35
C VAL A 117 -10.20 0.94 7.70
N GLY A 118 -10.56 -0.07 8.50
CA GLY A 118 -11.16 -1.31 8.02
C GLY A 118 -10.18 -2.31 7.41
N MET A 119 -8.87 -2.22 7.70
CA MET A 119 -7.82 -3.07 7.09
C MET A 119 -7.49 -4.33 7.90
N ARG A 120 -8.14 -4.58 9.03
CA ARG A 120 -7.87 -5.80 9.82
C ARG A 120 -8.07 -7.09 9.03
N PRO A 121 -9.10 -7.24 8.16
CA PRO A 121 -9.25 -8.44 7.33
C PRO A 121 -8.07 -8.70 6.40
N TYR A 122 -7.51 -7.65 5.80
CA TYR A 122 -6.31 -7.76 4.95
C TYR A 122 -5.10 -8.27 5.75
N LEU A 123 -4.82 -7.69 6.93
CA LEU A 123 -3.75 -8.17 7.81
C LEU A 123 -3.93 -9.63 8.19
N ALA A 124 -5.15 -10.04 8.58
CA ALA A 124 -5.44 -11.41 8.99
C ALA A 124 -5.16 -12.41 7.86
N VAL A 125 -5.60 -12.11 6.64
CA VAL A 125 -5.36 -12.92 5.45
C VAL A 125 -3.87 -12.96 5.11
N LEU A 126 -3.18 -11.82 5.12
CA LEU A 126 -1.74 -11.74 4.83
C LEU A 126 -0.92 -12.59 5.80
N ASN A 127 -1.20 -12.49 7.12
CA ASN A 127 -0.55 -13.30 8.15
C ASN A 127 -0.85 -14.80 7.97
N ALA A 128 -2.10 -15.16 7.66
CA ALA A 128 -2.47 -16.56 7.41
C ALA A 128 -1.71 -17.14 6.21
N ILE A 129 -1.53 -16.37 5.13
CA ILE A 129 -0.71 -16.76 3.98
C ILE A 129 0.75 -16.98 4.42
N CYS A 130 1.33 -16.08 5.20
CA CYS A 130 2.71 -16.22 5.70
C CYS A 130 2.91 -17.50 6.50
N VAL A 131 1.96 -17.85 7.37
CA VAL A 131 2.06 -19.04 8.21
C VAL A 131 1.83 -20.33 7.40
N ARG A 132 0.78 -20.39 6.60
CA ARG A 132 0.33 -21.63 5.95
C ARG A 132 1.12 -22.00 4.72
N TYR A 133 1.46 -21.02 3.90
CA TYR A 133 2.07 -21.26 2.59
C TYR A 133 3.57 -20.94 2.56
N LEU A 134 4.05 -20.06 3.46
CA LEU A 134 5.44 -19.63 3.46
C LEU A 134 6.25 -20.16 4.66
N GLY A 135 5.60 -20.90 5.57
CA GLY A 135 6.28 -21.59 6.68
C GLY A 135 6.80 -20.68 7.79
N PHE A 136 6.24 -19.47 7.93
CA PHE A 136 6.55 -18.60 9.07
C PHE A 136 5.85 -19.10 10.34
N GLU A 137 6.48 -18.91 11.49
CA GLU A 137 5.92 -19.32 12.77
C GLU A 137 4.71 -18.44 13.14
N ALA A 138 3.61 -19.08 13.54
CA ALA A 138 2.39 -18.37 13.93
C ALA A 138 2.60 -17.42 15.12
N SER A 139 3.53 -17.76 16.02
CA SER A 139 3.85 -16.98 17.23
C SER A 139 4.37 -15.57 16.97
N VAL A 140 4.86 -15.28 15.75
CA VAL A 140 5.36 -13.93 15.41
C VAL A 140 4.23 -12.99 14.99
N PHE A 141 3.03 -13.52 14.73
CA PHE A 141 1.86 -12.75 14.32
C PHE A 141 0.79 -12.71 15.41
N PRO A 142 -0.06 -11.68 15.45
CA PRO A 142 -1.21 -11.66 16.35
C PRO A 142 -2.22 -12.74 15.93
N ASP A 143 -2.86 -13.37 16.92
CA ASP A 143 -3.99 -14.26 16.67
C ASP A 143 -5.22 -13.44 16.24
N LEU A 144 -5.61 -13.59 14.99
CA LEU A 144 -6.73 -12.87 14.39
C LEU A 144 -7.69 -13.85 13.73
N PRO A 145 -9.01 -13.64 13.89
CA PRO A 145 -9.98 -14.41 13.15
C PRO A 145 -9.82 -14.15 11.65
N VAL A 146 -9.81 -15.21 10.86
CA VAL A 146 -9.61 -15.14 9.42
C VAL A 146 -10.69 -15.92 8.67
N ASP A 147 -11.12 -15.41 7.54
CA ASP A 147 -11.99 -16.13 6.61
C ASP A 147 -11.12 -16.99 5.69
N GLU A 148 -11.26 -18.31 5.82
CA GLU A 148 -10.49 -19.29 5.05
C GLU A 148 -10.68 -19.14 3.54
N ALA A 149 -11.90 -18.88 3.10
CA ALA A 149 -12.18 -18.68 1.68
C ALA A 149 -11.46 -17.45 1.11
N LEU A 150 -11.31 -16.39 1.91
CA LEU A 150 -10.53 -15.23 1.53
C LEU A 150 -9.03 -15.52 1.49
N VAL A 151 -8.50 -16.36 2.39
CA VAL A 151 -7.08 -16.78 2.34
C VAL A 151 -6.80 -17.54 1.06
N ASP A 152 -7.61 -18.56 0.75
CA ASP A 152 -7.43 -19.39 -0.44
C ASP A 152 -7.57 -18.58 -1.73
N ARG A 153 -8.56 -17.69 -1.78
CA ARG A 153 -8.75 -16.80 -2.93
C ARG A 153 -7.58 -15.82 -3.09
N SER A 154 -7.08 -15.28 -1.99
CA SER A 154 -5.98 -14.31 -2.02
C SER A 154 -4.68 -14.95 -2.49
N ILE A 155 -4.32 -16.13 -2.00
CA ILE A 155 -3.09 -16.80 -2.46
C ILE A 155 -3.21 -17.22 -3.94
N GLN A 156 -4.38 -17.67 -4.39
CA GLN A 156 -4.62 -17.98 -5.80
C GLN A 156 -4.45 -16.74 -6.67
N ASP A 157 -5.04 -15.60 -6.28
CA ASP A 157 -4.93 -14.35 -7.02
C ASP A 157 -3.50 -13.78 -7.02
N ILE A 158 -2.73 -13.95 -5.95
CA ILE A 158 -1.31 -13.56 -5.88
C ILE A 158 -0.47 -14.40 -6.87
N LEU A 159 -0.77 -15.68 -7.02
CA LEU A 159 -0.03 -16.58 -7.91
C LEU A 159 -0.50 -16.51 -9.37
N ALA A 160 -1.80 -16.25 -9.58
CA ALA A 160 -2.44 -16.14 -10.88
C ALA A 160 -3.61 -15.13 -10.79
N PRO A 161 -3.38 -13.84 -11.09
CA PRO A 161 -4.39 -12.80 -10.97
C PRO A 161 -5.65 -13.12 -11.76
N GLU A 162 -6.84 -12.90 -11.17
CA GLU A 162 -8.14 -13.11 -11.82
C GLU A 162 -8.31 -12.25 -13.08
N VAL A 163 -7.65 -11.12 -13.15
CA VAL A 163 -7.64 -10.22 -14.31
C VAL A 163 -6.21 -9.80 -14.61
N GLU A 164 -5.61 -10.46 -15.58
CA GLU A 164 -4.26 -10.13 -16.03
C GLU A 164 -4.18 -8.70 -16.60
N PRO A 165 -3.06 -7.99 -16.40
CA PRO A 165 -2.84 -6.69 -17.02
C PRO A 165 -2.87 -6.80 -18.55
N GLU A 166 -3.70 -6.01 -19.21
CA GLU A 166 -3.77 -5.92 -20.66
C GLU A 166 -3.55 -4.46 -21.10
N GLU A 167 -2.73 -4.25 -22.12
CA GLU A 167 -2.56 -2.95 -22.75
C GLU A 167 -3.57 -2.78 -23.89
N HIS A 168 -4.40 -1.76 -23.82
CA HIS A 168 -5.37 -1.44 -24.84
C HIS A 168 -5.05 -0.12 -25.55
N LYS A 169 -4.80 -0.15 -26.87
CA LYS A 169 -4.62 1.04 -27.70
C LYS A 169 -5.90 1.84 -27.86
N ASN A 170 -7.06 1.24 -27.67
CA ASN A 170 -8.36 1.88 -27.81
C ASN A 170 -8.88 2.34 -26.45
N ARG A 171 -9.16 3.65 -26.32
CA ARG A 171 -9.64 4.28 -25.08
C ARG A 171 -10.91 3.63 -24.52
N MET A 172 -11.85 3.24 -25.37
CA MET A 172 -13.10 2.59 -24.92
C MET A 172 -12.84 1.20 -24.35
N ARG A 173 -11.93 0.42 -24.98
CA ARG A 173 -11.53 -0.90 -24.47
C ARG A 173 -10.79 -0.77 -23.16
N GLU A 174 -9.91 0.22 -23.04
CA GLU A 174 -9.19 0.53 -21.80
C GLU A 174 -10.16 0.86 -20.64
N VAL A 175 -11.19 1.70 -20.90
CA VAL A 175 -12.22 2.03 -19.90
C VAL A 175 -13.02 0.79 -19.50
N ALA A 176 -13.44 -0.03 -20.47
CA ALA A 176 -14.17 -1.27 -20.21
C ALA A 176 -13.33 -2.26 -19.40
N PHE A 177 -12.04 -2.40 -19.74
CA PHE A 177 -11.08 -3.23 -19.01
C PHE A 177 -10.89 -2.75 -17.57
N ARG A 178 -10.69 -1.45 -17.34
CA ARG A 178 -10.57 -0.87 -16.00
C ARG A 178 -11.80 -1.11 -15.15
N PHE A 179 -12.99 -0.96 -15.74
CA PHE A 179 -14.26 -1.25 -15.06
C PHE A 179 -14.40 -2.74 -14.71
N ARG A 180 -14.08 -3.65 -15.64
CA ARG A 180 -14.08 -5.11 -15.41
C ARG A 180 -13.13 -5.46 -14.27
N ARG A 181 -11.89 -4.94 -14.28
CA ARG A 181 -10.90 -5.17 -13.24
C ARG A 181 -11.35 -4.62 -11.88
N TRP A 182 -11.87 -3.40 -11.85
CA TRP A 182 -12.45 -2.83 -10.64
C TRP A 182 -13.58 -3.70 -10.07
N TYR A 183 -14.48 -4.18 -10.92
CA TYR A 183 -15.58 -5.05 -10.49
C TYR A 183 -15.08 -6.40 -9.97
N ALA A 184 -14.11 -7.01 -10.60
CA ALA A 184 -13.49 -8.26 -10.17
C ALA A 184 -12.76 -8.09 -8.82
N ASN A 185 -12.04 -6.97 -8.63
CA ASN A 185 -11.26 -6.70 -7.43
C ASN A 185 -12.06 -6.10 -6.25
N ARG A 186 -13.39 -5.95 -6.35
CA ARG A 186 -14.19 -5.36 -5.27
C ARG A 186 -14.05 -6.08 -3.92
N TRP A 187 -13.86 -7.41 -3.92
CA TRP A 187 -13.64 -8.19 -2.71
C TRP A 187 -12.32 -7.87 -2.02
N LYS A 188 -11.27 -7.57 -2.79
CA LYS A 188 -9.99 -7.07 -2.30
C LYS A 188 -10.16 -5.68 -1.69
N HIS A 189 -10.94 -4.82 -2.36
CA HIS A 189 -11.26 -3.49 -1.87
C HIS A 189 -11.93 -3.54 -0.49
N ASP A 190 -12.88 -4.44 -0.29
CA ASP A 190 -13.62 -4.59 0.98
C ASP A 190 -12.74 -5.09 2.14
N MET A 191 -11.55 -5.67 1.85
CA MET A 191 -10.56 -6.06 2.85
C MET A 191 -9.61 -4.91 3.23
N VAL A 192 -9.43 -3.92 2.35
CA VAL A 192 -8.41 -2.87 2.48
C VAL A 192 -9.01 -1.52 2.88
N TYR A 193 -10.24 -1.26 2.49
CA TYR A 193 -10.89 0.03 2.70
C TYR A 193 -12.18 -0.10 3.50
N ARG A 194 -12.39 0.84 4.41
CA ARG A 194 -13.65 0.94 5.17
C ARG A 194 -14.83 1.35 4.27
N GLU A 195 -14.54 2.16 3.24
CA GLU A 195 -15.54 2.66 2.31
C GLU A 195 -15.99 1.55 1.36
N ARG A 196 -17.27 1.53 1.00
CA ARG A 196 -17.78 0.64 -0.03
C ARG A 196 -17.14 0.95 -1.38
N ALA A 197 -16.84 -0.07 -2.18
CA ALA A 197 -16.20 0.07 -3.49
C ALA A 197 -16.92 1.08 -4.41
N ALA A 198 -18.28 1.13 -4.38
CA ALA A 198 -19.05 2.10 -5.15
C ALA A 198 -18.81 3.57 -4.72
N VAL A 199 -18.60 3.82 -3.41
CA VAL A 199 -18.30 5.17 -2.89
C VAL A 199 -16.91 5.59 -3.35
N SER A 200 -15.94 4.69 -3.30
CA SER A 200 -14.58 4.94 -3.79
C SER A 200 -14.56 5.24 -5.29
N LEU A 201 -15.35 4.53 -6.10
CA LEU A 201 -15.49 4.81 -7.53
C LEU A 201 -16.03 6.22 -7.77
N CYS A 202 -17.09 6.61 -7.06
CA CYS A 202 -17.64 7.97 -7.17
C CYS A 202 -16.62 9.04 -6.75
N THR A 203 -15.84 8.78 -5.68
CA THR A 203 -14.80 9.71 -5.22
C THR A 203 -13.69 9.86 -6.26
N GLN A 204 -13.23 8.76 -6.86
CA GLN A 204 -12.21 8.78 -7.91
C GLN A 204 -12.70 9.52 -9.18
N LEU A 205 -13.92 9.22 -9.63
CA LEU A 205 -14.51 9.92 -10.79
C LEU A 205 -14.63 11.41 -10.53
N TRP A 206 -15.07 11.80 -9.33
CA TRP A 206 -15.18 13.21 -8.95
C TRP A 206 -13.82 13.91 -8.86
N SER A 207 -12.80 13.24 -8.31
CA SER A 207 -11.44 13.80 -8.24
C SER A 207 -10.84 14.02 -9.63
N HIS A 208 -11.05 13.12 -10.59
CA HIS A 208 -10.61 13.30 -11.98
C HIS A 208 -11.36 14.42 -12.72
N VAL A 209 -12.60 14.70 -12.38
CA VAL A 209 -13.34 15.84 -12.94
C VAL A 209 -12.81 17.16 -12.42
N LEU A 210 -12.48 17.23 -11.12
CA LEU A 210 -11.99 18.46 -10.47
C LEU A 210 -10.49 18.72 -10.71
N LYS A 211 -9.69 17.67 -10.90
CA LYS A 211 -8.25 17.71 -11.13
C LYS A 211 -7.85 16.69 -12.20
N PRO A 212 -7.93 17.03 -13.49
CA PRO A 212 -7.63 16.11 -14.59
C PRO A 212 -6.17 15.60 -14.62
N SER A 213 -5.27 16.22 -13.85
CA SER A 213 -3.85 15.85 -13.74
C SER A 213 -3.51 14.85 -12.64
N LEU A 214 -4.53 14.33 -11.94
CA LEU A 214 -4.36 13.29 -10.90
C LEU A 214 -4.44 11.86 -11.46
#